data_f8e304b8bb74e8344729086e206d2b9a
#
_entry.id   f8e304b8bb74e8344729086e206d2b9a
#
_cell.length_a   1.000
_cell.length_b   1.000
_cell.length_c   1.000
_cell.angle_alpha   90.00
_cell.angle_beta   90.00
_cell.angle_gamma   90.00
#
_symmetry.space_group_name_H-M   'P 1'
#
loop_
_entity.id
_entity.type
_entity.pdbx_description
1 polymer ?
#
loop_
_entity_poly.entity_id
_entity_poly.type
_entity_poly.pdbx_seq_one_letter_code
_entity_poly.pdbx_strand_id
1 'polypeptide(L)'
;PNFVHEFHTNGLRFIAFDADNQELGDWIVFSVGGGTIKGIEEIGEKTDSIQQTYPHRSLEAIMERCKENNKELWEYVEYCEGKEIWDFLRTIYQAMNEAIQRGLANDGVLPGPLKLKRRAKEMYENAISQHDPLLLTNKMFAYALAVGEENANGGVIVTAPTCGSSGVIPGMLKAMEEAYHLSEEQVLRGLAIGGLVGNLIKHNATISGAEGGCQAEIGSACSMASAMAVYFL
;
A
#
# COMPACT_ATOMS: atom_id res chain seq x y z
N PRO A 1 23.86 -4.95 -19.17
CA PRO A 1 23.45 -4.50 -20.49
C PRO A 1 22.15 -3.72 -20.34
N ASN A 2 22.19 -2.46 -20.78
CA ASN A 2 21.02 -1.58 -20.70
C ASN A 2 20.09 -1.93 -21.91
N PHE A 3 19.37 -3.03 -21.79
CA PHE A 3 18.32 -3.35 -22.74
C PHE A 3 17.03 -2.69 -22.23
N VAL A 4 16.49 -1.76 -22.98
CA VAL A 4 15.17 -1.16 -22.75
C VAL A 4 14.22 -1.88 -23.69
N HIS A 5 13.23 -2.56 -23.12
CA HIS A 5 12.21 -3.23 -23.91
C HIS A 5 11.28 -2.19 -24.54
N GLU A 6 10.93 -2.37 -25.81
CA GLU A 6 10.10 -1.40 -26.57
C GLU A 6 8.69 -1.20 -25.98
N PHE A 7 8.17 -2.19 -25.26
CA PHE A 7 6.83 -2.13 -24.69
C PHE A 7 6.76 -1.39 -23.34
N HIS A 8 7.80 -1.53 -22.49
CA HIS A 8 7.83 -0.87 -21.18
C HIS A 8 9.26 -0.89 -20.61
N THR A 9 9.64 0.16 -19.88
CA THR A 9 11.00 0.33 -19.34
C THR A 9 11.34 -0.63 -18.19
N ASN A 10 10.34 -1.07 -17.42
CA ASN A 10 10.52 -1.97 -16.28
C ASN A 10 10.21 -3.42 -16.67
N GLY A 11 10.96 -3.97 -17.59
CA GLY A 11 10.83 -5.35 -18.04
C GLY A 11 11.89 -6.29 -17.45
N LEU A 12 11.47 -7.52 -17.16
CA LEU A 12 12.33 -8.62 -16.73
C LEU A 12 12.08 -9.82 -17.63
N ARG A 13 13.16 -10.50 -18.04
CA ARG A 13 13.11 -11.77 -18.76
C ARG A 13 13.68 -12.87 -17.89
N PHE A 14 12.92 -13.93 -17.73
CA PHE A 14 13.31 -15.14 -17.01
C PHE A 14 13.43 -16.29 -17.99
N ILE A 15 14.59 -16.94 -18.00
CA ILE A 15 14.82 -18.14 -18.81
C ILE A 15 15.18 -19.27 -17.87
N ALA A 16 14.41 -20.35 -17.92
CA ALA A 16 14.67 -21.56 -17.15
C ALA A 16 15.39 -22.60 -18.01
N PHE A 17 16.41 -23.25 -17.44
CA PHE A 17 17.16 -24.31 -18.08
C PHE A 17 17.12 -25.57 -17.22
N ASP A 18 17.19 -26.74 -17.85
CA ASP A 18 17.40 -28.01 -17.17
C ASP A 18 18.90 -28.25 -16.82
N ALA A 19 19.19 -29.44 -16.22
CA ALA A 19 20.54 -29.82 -15.85
C ALA A 19 21.49 -29.99 -17.05
N ASP A 20 20.94 -30.24 -18.24
CA ASP A 20 21.66 -30.40 -19.51
C ASP A 20 21.75 -29.10 -20.32
N ASN A 21 21.38 -27.97 -19.67
CA ASN A 21 21.42 -26.62 -20.24
C ASN A 21 20.44 -26.43 -21.42
N GLN A 22 19.37 -27.24 -21.47
CA GLN A 22 18.27 -27.07 -22.42
C GLN A 22 17.25 -26.07 -21.85
N GLU A 23 16.78 -25.17 -22.70
CA GLU A 23 15.77 -24.18 -22.32
C GLU A 23 14.43 -24.86 -22.04
N LEU A 24 13.92 -24.69 -20.81
CA LEU A 24 12.62 -25.19 -20.36
C LEU A 24 11.50 -24.17 -20.54
N GLY A 25 11.84 -22.90 -20.57
CA GLY A 25 10.86 -21.82 -20.73
C GLY A 25 11.51 -20.44 -20.73
N ASP A 26 10.82 -19.51 -21.38
CA ASP A 26 11.19 -18.09 -21.50
C ASP A 26 9.98 -17.25 -21.18
N TRP A 27 10.11 -16.38 -20.21
CA TRP A 27 9.01 -15.54 -19.74
C TRP A 27 9.46 -14.09 -19.57
N ILE A 28 8.75 -13.17 -20.25
CA ILE A 28 8.97 -11.74 -20.16
C ILE A 28 7.80 -11.10 -19.43
N VAL A 29 8.09 -10.35 -18.38
CA VAL A 29 7.10 -9.65 -17.57
C VAL A 29 7.51 -8.20 -17.34
N PHE A 30 6.53 -7.36 -17.10
CA PHE A 30 6.68 -5.94 -16.87
C PHE A 30 6.00 -5.53 -15.58
N SER A 31 6.72 -4.77 -14.75
CA SER A 31 6.13 -4.11 -13.59
C SER A 31 5.53 -2.78 -14.05
N VAL A 32 4.21 -2.68 -14.02
CA VAL A 32 3.47 -1.49 -14.51
C VAL A 32 3.01 -0.57 -13.39
N GLY A 33 3.54 -0.77 -12.17
CA GLY A 33 3.24 0.05 -10.99
C GLY A 33 2.18 -0.57 -10.06
N GLY A 34 2.17 -0.10 -8.81
CA GLY A 34 1.20 -0.58 -7.79
C GLY A 34 1.25 -2.07 -7.48
N GLY A 35 2.37 -2.76 -7.76
CA GLY A 35 2.51 -4.21 -7.61
C GLY A 35 1.94 -5.03 -8.77
N THR A 36 1.39 -4.40 -9.79
CA THR A 36 0.83 -5.10 -10.96
C THR A 36 1.94 -5.56 -11.89
N ILE A 37 1.90 -6.85 -12.26
CA ILE A 37 2.79 -7.49 -13.23
C ILE A 37 1.96 -7.88 -14.46
N LYS A 38 2.46 -7.55 -15.66
CA LYS A 38 1.82 -7.89 -16.94
C LYS A 38 2.78 -8.65 -17.85
N GLY A 39 2.28 -9.63 -18.58
CA GLY A 39 2.98 -10.25 -19.70
C GLY A 39 2.97 -9.38 -20.95
N ILE A 40 3.74 -9.78 -21.99
CA ILE A 40 3.80 -9.04 -23.27
C ILE A 40 2.41 -8.90 -23.90
N GLU A 41 1.62 -9.95 -23.86
CA GLU A 41 0.28 -9.99 -24.47
C GLU A 41 -0.72 -9.07 -23.77
N GLU A 42 -0.49 -8.77 -22.49
CA GLU A 42 -1.34 -7.90 -21.66
C GLU A 42 -0.94 -6.41 -21.74
N ILE A 43 0.26 -6.12 -22.27
CA ILE A 43 0.73 -4.75 -22.48
C ILE A 43 0.17 -4.23 -23.80
N GLY A 44 -0.72 -3.27 -23.71
CA GLY A 44 -1.39 -2.68 -24.87
C GLY A 44 -2.85 -3.09 -25.00
N GLU A 45 -3.30 -4.14 -24.33
CA GLU A 45 -4.71 -4.28 -24.06
C GLU A 45 -5.14 -3.14 -23.13
N LYS A 46 -5.86 -2.18 -23.69
CA LYS A 46 -6.68 -1.30 -22.85
C LYS A 46 -7.60 -2.23 -22.10
N THR A 47 -7.43 -2.29 -20.80
CA THR A 47 -8.35 -2.98 -19.91
C THR A 47 -9.67 -2.18 -19.92
N ASP A 48 -10.37 -2.20 -21.04
CA ASP A 48 -11.68 -1.56 -21.24
C ASP A 48 -12.81 -2.28 -20.47
N SER A 49 -12.46 -3.30 -19.70
CA SER A 49 -13.40 -4.09 -18.90
C SER A 49 -13.15 -4.02 -17.39
N ILE A 50 -12.51 -2.99 -16.87
CA ILE A 50 -12.72 -2.68 -15.46
C ILE A 50 -14.18 -2.22 -15.37
N GLN A 51 -15.05 -3.16 -15.06
CA GLN A 51 -16.40 -2.90 -14.66
C GLN A 51 -16.32 -1.75 -13.66
N GLN A 52 -16.91 -0.62 -13.98
CA GLN A 52 -16.70 0.62 -13.27
C GLN A 52 -17.40 0.50 -11.92
N THR A 53 -16.70 -0.13 -10.95
CA THR A 53 -17.21 -0.39 -9.61
C THR A 53 -17.67 0.90 -8.94
N TYR A 54 -16.93 2.00 -9.18
CA TYR A 54 -17.26 3.32 -8.63
C TYR A 54 -17.80 4.24 -9.73
N PRO A 55 -19.11 4.58 -9.72
CA PRO A 55 -19.72 5.41 -10.75
C PRO A 55 -19.32 6.90 -10.66
N HIS A 56 -18.92 7.37 -9.46
CA HIS A 56 -18.53 8.76 -9.25
C HIS A 56 -17.00 8.91 -9.25
N ARG A 57 -16.51 9.92 -9.97
CA ARG A 57 -15.07 10.11 -10.25
C ARG A 57 -14.43 11.24 -9.45
N SER A 58 -15.20 11.96 -8.66
CA SER A 58 -14.70 13.02 -7.78
C SER A 58 -15.21 12.83 -6.36
N LEU A 59 -14.42 13.28 -5.38
CA LEU A 59 -14.82 13.24 -3.98
C LEU A 59 -16.07 14.08 -3.73
N GLU A 60 -16.19 15.22 -4.41
CA GLU A 60 -17.35 16.09 -4.33
C GLU A 60 -18.65 15.36 -4.71
N ALA A 61 -18.68 14.70 -5.87
CA ALA A 61 -19.85 13.93 -6.31
C ALA A 61 -20.18 12.76 -5.37
N ILE A 62 -19.16 12.12 -4.79
CA ILE A 62 -19.36 11.06 -3.79
C ILE A 62 -19.97 11.63 -2.51
N MET A 63 -19.45 12.75 -2.03
CA MET A 63 -19.98 13.41 -0.82
C MET A 63 -21.41 13.90 -1.00
N GLU A 64 -21.75 14.48 -2.16
CA GLU A 64 -23.13 14.84 -2.50
C GLU A 64 -24.05 13.61 -2.46
N ARG A 65 -23.62 12.52 -3.10
CA ARG A 65 -24.37 11.26 -3.10
C ARG A 65 -24.55 10.69 -1.69
N CYS A 66 -23.51 10.74 -0.86
CA CYS A 66 -23.60 10.31 0.53
C CYS A 66 -24.59 11.17 1.32
N LYS A 67 -24.52 12.49 1.16
CA LYS A 67 -25.43 13.45 1.82
C LYS A 67 -26.89 13.24 1.41
N GLU A 68 -27.17 13.07 0.12
CA GLU A 68 -28.53 12.81 -0.38
C GLU A 68 -29.16 11.54 0.22
N ASN A 69 -28.33 10.52 0.50
CA ASN A 69 -28.78 9.24 1.01
C ASN A 69 -28.56 9.06 2.52
N ASN A 70 -28.11 10.11 3.21
CA ASN A 70 -27.74 10.08 4.63
C ASN A 70 -26.78 8.91 4.96
N LYS A 71 -25.71 8.79 4.17
CA LYS A 71 -24.70 7.73 4.23
C LYS A 71 -23.32 8.33 4.52
N GLU A 72 -22.47 7.52 5.13
CA GLU A 72 -21.04 7.81 5.29
C GLU A 72 -20.23 7.28 4.11
N LEU A 73 -18.97 7.73 3.99
CA LEU A 73 -18.10 7.34 2.87
C LEU A 73 -17.82 5.83 2.84
N TRP A 74 -17.66 5.18 3.99
CA TRP A 74 -17.47 3.73 4.06
C TRP A 74 -18.70 2.94 3.62
N GLU A 75 -19.92 3.46 3.86
CA GLU A 75 -21.18 2.86 3.37
C GLU A 75 -21.32 2.99 1.84
N TYR A 76 -20.76 4.07 1.27
CA TYR A 76 -20.64 4.20 -0.18
C TYR A 76 -19.71 3.14 -0.78
N VAL A 77 -18.59 2.84 -0.10
CA VAL A 77 -17.69 1.75 -0.51
C VAL A 77 -18.40 0.41 -0.47
N GLU A 78 -19.10 0.09 0.63
CA GLU A 78 -19.89 -1.15 0.74
C GLU A 78 -20.97 -1.23 -0.35
N TYR A 79 -21.61 -0.12 -0.66
CA TYR A 79 -22.62 -0.07 -1.74
C TYR A 79 -22.01 -0.40 -3.12
N CYS A 80 -20.79 0.06 -3.40
CA CYS A 80 -20.10 -0.16 -4.68
C CYS A 80 -19.48 -1.56 -4.78
N GLU A 81 -18.83 -2.03 -3.72
CA GLU A 81 -17.99 -3.25 -3.71
C GLU A 81 -18.77 -4.50 -3.20
N GLY A 82 -19.89 -4.30 -2.52
CA GLY A 82 -20.58 -5.38 -1.82
C GLY A 82 -20.01 -5.66 -0.43
N LYS A 83 -20.63 -6.61 0.28
CA LYS A 83 -20.25 -6.95 1.66
C LYS A 83 -18.94 -7.72 1.75
N GLU A 84 -18.53 -8.34 0.68
CA GLU A 84 -17.27 -9.11 0.57
C GLU A 84 -16.04 -8.24 0.80
N ILE A 85 -16.16 -6.93 0.62
CA ILE A 85 -15.08 -5.98 0.88
C ILE A 85 -14.54 -6.07 2.31
N TRP A 86 -15.40 -6.37 3.29
CA TRP A 86 -15.00 -6.43 4.69
C TRP A 86 -14.03 -7.58 4.99
N ASP A 87 -14.24 -8.75 4.40
CA ASP A 87 -13.33 -9.88 4.55
C ASP A 87 -11.99 -9.63 3.86
N PHE A 88 -12.02 -8.98 2.70
CA PHE A 88 -10.82 -8.53 2.02
C PHE A 88 -10.05 -7.52 2.86
N LEU A 89 -10.68 -6.46 3.36
CA LEU A 89 -10.03 -5.44 4.19
C LEU A 89 -9.50 -6.01 5.50
N ARG A 90 -10.15 -7.02 6.08
CA ARG A 90 -9.64 -7.74 7.26
C ARG A 90 -8.34 -8.47 6.93
N THR A 91 -8.27 -9.13 5.77
CA THR A 91 -7.04 -9.79 5.30
C THR A 91 -5.91 -8.76 5.12
N ILE A 92 -6.21 -7.60 4.53
CA ILE A 92 -5.26 -6.48 4.36
C ILE A 92 -4.78 -5.97 5.72
N TYR A 93 -5.69 -5.73 6.66
CA TYR A 93 -5.35 -5.28 8.01
C TYR A 93 -4.45 -6.26 8.75
N GLN A 94 -4.75 -7.56 8.67
CA GLN A 94 -3.91 -8.61 9.27
C GLN A 94 -2.51 -8.62 8.67
N ALA A 95 -2.39 -8.57 7.34
CA ALA A 95 -1.09 -8.53 6.67
C ALA A 95 -0.27 -7.27 7.03
N MET A 96 -0.91 -6.12 7.21
CA MET A 96 -0.26 -4.89 7.70
C MET A 96 0.30 -5.06 9.11
N ASN A 97 -0.50 -5.62 10.03
CA ASN A 97 -0.07 -5.88 11.41
C ASN A 97 1.10 -6.87 11.48
N GLU A 98 1.02 -7.95 10.71
CA GLU A 98 2.10 -8.95 10.64
C GLU A 98 3.39 -8.35 10.09
N ALA A 99 3.33 -7.47 9.09
CA ALA A 99 4.50 -6.78 8.57
C ALA A 99 5.15 -5.89 9.64
N ILE A 100 4.35 -5.13 10.41
CA ILE A 100 4.86 -4.34 11.54
C ILE A 100 5.53 -5.24 12.57
N GLN A 101 4.88 -6.34 12.97
CA GLN A 101 5.43 -7.25 13.98
C GLN A 101 6.77 -7.86 13.54
N ARG A 102 6.86 -8.33 12.29
CA ARG A 102 8.13 -8.86 11.75
C ARG A 102 9.20 -7.79 11.69
N GLY A 103 8.89 -6.58 11.24
CA GLY A 103 9.85 -5.49 11.16
C GLY A 103 10.39 -5.06 12.52
N LEU A 104 9.54 -5.01 13.56
CA LEU A 104 9.94 -4.69 14.92
C LEU A 104 10.70 -5.83 15.61
N ALA A 105 10.46 -7.08 15.22
CA ALA A 105 11.18 -8.24 15.78
C ALA A 105 12.62 -8.36 15.27
N ASN A 106 12.92 -7.78 14.10
CA ASN A 106 14.20 -7.91 13.44
C ASN A 106 15.10 -6.69 13.70
N ASP A 107 16.39 -6.96 13.80
CA ASP A 107 17.46 -5.96 13.86
C ASP A 107 18.55 -6.26 12.82
N GLY A 108 19.70 -5.57 12.90
CA GLY A 108 20.85 -5.79 12.02
C GLY A 108 20.88 -4.89 10.81
N VAL A 109 21.27 -5.44 9.66
CA VAL A 109 21.55 -4.71 8.42
C VAL A 109 20.66 -5.21 7.30
N LEU A 110 20.05 -4.28 6.58
CA LEU A 110 19.27 -4.57 5.38
C LEU A 110 20.14 -5.09 4.24
N PRO A 111 19.61 -5.95 3.37
CA PRO A 111 20.35 -6.42 2.19
C PRO A 111 20.66 -5.26 1.24
N GLY A 112 21.68 -5.45 0.41
CA GLY A 112 22.10 -4.48 -0.61
C GLY A 112 23.42 -3.78 -0.31
N PRO A 113 23.93 -3.00 -1.27
CA PRO A 113 25.29 -2.43 -1.20
C PRO A 113 25.43 -1.31 -0.16
N LEU A 114 24.34 -0.63 0.19
CA LEU A 114 24.35 0.49 1.14
C LEU A 114 24.50 0.05 2.59
N LYS A 115 24.23 -1.21 2.91
CA LYS A 115 24.35 -1.79 4.25
C LYS A 115 23.63 -0.94 5.32
N LEU A 116 22.41 -0.52 5.02
CA LEU A 116 21.61 0.28 5.93
C LEU A 116 21.23 -0.52 7.17
N LYS A 117 21.42 0.07 8.35
CA LYS A 117 21.00 -0.54 9.61
C LYS A 117 19.48 -0.44 9.74
N ARG A 118 18.85 -1.50 10.28
CA ARG A 118 17.47 -1.44 10.74
C ARG A 118 17.35 -0.52 11.93
N ARG A 119 16.30 0.26 12.00
CA ARG A 119 16.08 1.32 13.00
C ARG A 119 14.71 1.26 13.65
N ALA A 120 13.77 0.53 13.06
CA ALA A 120 12.39 0.51 13.50
C ALA A 120 12.26 0.03 14.95
N LYS A 121 12.92 -1.07 15.31
CA LYS A 121 12.95 -1.62 16.66
C LYS A 121 13.49 -0.64 17.69
N GLU A 122 14.67 -0.09 17.45
CA GLU A 122 15.30 0.90 18.34
C GLU A 122 14.42 2.14 18.52
N MET A 123 13.82 2.64 17.44
CA MET A 123 12.92 3.79 17.50
C MET A 123 11.67 3.50 18.32
N TYR A 124 11.08 2.31 18.16
CA TYR A 124 9.93 1.88 18.94
C TYR A 124 10.26 1.76 20.44
N GLU A 125 11.36 1.07 20.77
CA GLU A 125 11.83 0.89 22.16
C GLU A 125 12.11 2.25 22.84
N ASN A 126 12.72 3.18 22.13
CA ASN A 126 12.96 4.54 22.62
C ASN A 126 11.67 5.29 22.84
N ALA A 127 10.69 5.19 21.94
CA ALA A 127 9.40 5.86 22.08
C ALA A 127 8.63 5.41 23.32
N ILE A 128 8.62 4.10 23.61
CA ILE A 128 7.85 3.55 24.76
C ILE A 128 8.59 3.62 26.09
N SER A 129 9.92 3.80 26.10
CA SER A 129 10.75 3.81 27.30
C SER A 129 10.71 5.13 28.06
N GLN A 130 10.26 6.21 27.43
CA GLN A 130 10.28 7.57 27.98
C GLN A 130 8.85 8.15 28.00
N HIS A 131 8.63 9.13 28.90
CA HIS A 131 7.43 9.99 28.83
C HIS A 131 7.61 10.97 27.67
N ASP A 132 7.50 10.44 26.45
CA ASP A 132 7.74 11.19 25.22
C ASP A 132 6.45 11.97 24.84
N PRO A 133 6.49 13.31 24.81
CA PRO A 133 5.34 14.10 24.35
C PRO A 133 5.00 13.83 22.88
N LEU A 134 5.93 13.23 22.12
CA LEU A 134 5.75 12.83 20.73
C LEU A 134 5.49 11.33 20.56
N LEU A 135 5.06 10.63 21.61
CA LEU A 135 4.87 9.17 21.62
C LEU A 135 4.06 8.68 20.41
N LEU A 136 2.93 9.32 20.09
CA LEU A 136 2.10 8.95 18.94
C LEU A 136 2.89 9.04 17.63
N THR A 137 3.56 10.17 17.42
CA THR A 137 4.35 10.43 16.21
C THR A 137 5.53 9.47 16.09
N ASN A 138 6.26 9.22 17.17
CA ASN A 138 7.42 8.34 17.17
C ASN A 138 7.00 6.87 16.98
N LYS A 139 5.88 6.42 17.54
CA LYS A 139 5.30 5.12 17.24
C LYS A 139 4.90 5.01 15.76
N MET A 140 4.24 6.03 15.21
CA MET A 140 3.86 6.07 13.79
C MET A 140 5.08 5.91 12.89
N PHE A 141 6.18 6.61 13.17
CA PHE A 141 7.43 6.47 12.43
C PHE A 141 8.06 5.10 12.60
N ALA A 142 8.09 4.54 13.81
CA ALA A 142 8.63 3.21 14.07
C ALA A 142 7.87 2.14 13.29
N TYR A 143 6.54 2.17 13.30
CA TYR A 143 5.70 1.23 12.55
C TYR A 143 5.87 1.38 11.04
N ALA A 144 5.92 2.63 10.54
CA ALA A 144 6.16 2.88 9.12
C ALA A 144 7.54 2.36 8.67
N LEU A 145 8.59 2.58 9.47
CA LEU A 145 9.92 2.04 9.23
C LEU A 145 9.94 0.51 9.28
N ALA A 146 9.23 -0.11 10.22
CA ALA A 146 9.16 -1.57 10.33
C ALA A 146 8.66 -2.19 9.03
N VAL A 147 7.59 -1.66 8.45
CA VAL A 147 7.06 -2.11 7.15
C VAL A 147 8.03 -1.81 6.02
N GLY A 148 8.65 -0.62 5.99
CA GLY A 148 9.66 -0.25 4.99
C GLY A 148 10.88 -1.17 5.02
N GLU A 149 11.34 -1.57 6.20
CA GLU A 149 12.45 -2.50 6.39
C GLU A 149 12.07 -3.93 5.95
N GLU A 150 10.83 -4.36 6.21
CA GLU A 150 10.32 -5.63 5.69
C GLU A 150 10.25 -5.60 4.16
N ASN A 151 9.74 -4.54 3.56
CA ASN A 151 9.75 -4.37 2.10
C ASN A 151 11.17 -4.47 1.53
N ALA A 152 12.13 -3.75 2.13
CA ALA A 152 13.54 -3.77 1.69
C ALA A 152 14.21 -5.14 1.87
N ASN A 153 13.72 -5.97 2.77
CA ASN A 153 14.20 -7.33 3.04
C ASN A 153 13.50 -8.41 2.19
N GLY A 154 12.56 -8.03 1.32
CA GLY A 154 11.77 -8.97 0.52
C GLY A 154 10.66 -9.67 1.32
N GLY A 155 10.28 -9.13 2.46
CA GLY A 155 9.15 -9.63 3.27
C GLY A 155 7.80 -9.28 2.63
N VAL A 156 6.76 -9.99 3.07
CA VAL A 156 5.38 -9.72 2.64
C VAL A 156 4.87 -8.43 3.25
N ILE A 157 4.47 -7.48 2.41
CA ILE A 157 3.85 -6.21 2.80
C ILE A 157 2.60 -5.97 1.96
N VAL A 158 1.76 -5.04 2.40
CA VAL A 158 0.64 -4.54 1.59
C VAL A 158 1.09 -3.35 0.77
N THR A 159 0.85 -3.37 -0.54
CA THR A 159 1.05 -2.19 -1.40
C THR A 159 -0.05 -1.17 -1.11
N ALA A 160 0.29 -0.04 -0.48
CA ALA A 160 -0.68 0.95 -0.02
C ALA A 160 -0.24 2.40 -0.31
N PRO A 161 -0.41 2.89 -1.58
CA PRO A 161 -0.84 2.16 -2.78
C PRO A 161 0.28 1.44 -3.52
N THR A 162 1.55 1.65 -3.18
CA THR A 162 2.73 1.03 -3.81
C THR A 162 3.67 0.43 -2.77
N CYS A 163 4.69 -0.34 -3.21
CA CYS A 163 5.72 -0.88 -2.32
C CYS A 163 6.51 0.25 -1.63
N GLY A 164 6.86 1.31 -2.36
CA GLY A 164 7.66 2.43 -1.83
C GLY A 164 6.96 3.23 -0.73
N SER A 165 5.63 3.24 -0.72
CA SER A 165 4.80 3.92 0.28
C SER A 165 4.12 2.98 1.28
N SER A 166 4.42 1.70 1.24
CA SER A 166 3.74 0.63 2.01
C SER A 166 3.71 0.82 3.52
N GLY A 167 4.63 1.61 4.08
CA GLY A 167 4.70 1.88 5.51
C GLY A 167 3.77 2.98 6.01
N VAL A 168 3.28 3.86 5.14
CA VAL A 168 2.54 5.08 5.55
C VAL A 168 1.22 4.71 6.22
N ILE A 169 0.37 3.96 5.53
CA ILE A 169 -0.95 3.59 6.05
C ILE A 169 -0.85 2.69 7.29
N PRO A 170 -0.12 1.57 7.28
CA PRO A 170 -0.05 0.72 8.47
C PRO A 170 0.61 1.43 9.66
N GLY A 171 1.59 2.31 9.43
CA GLY A 171 2.23 3.08 10.49
C GLY A 171 1.26 4.04 11.18
N MET A 172 0.51 4.81 10.40
CA MET A 172 -0.54 5.70 10.92
C MET A 172 -1.65 4.90 11.60
N LEU A 173 -2.17 3.87 10.93
CA LEU A 173 -3.28 3.07 11.40
C LEU A 173 -3.00 2.42 12.75
N LYS A 174 -1.84 1.75 12.90
CA LYS A 174 -1.45 1.09 14.13
C LYS A 174 -1.27 2.07 15.29
N ALA A 175 -0.66 3.22 15.03
CA ALA A 175 -0.47 4.23 16.04
C ALA A 175 -1.81 4.84 16.51
N MET A 176 -2.74 5.12 15.58
CA MET A 176 -4.08 5.62 15.90
C MET A 176 -4.93 4.58 16.61
N GLU A 177 -4.91 3.32 16.16
CA GLU A 177 -5.60 2.21 16.80
C GLU A 177 -5.25 2.12 18.29
N GLU A 178 -3.95 2.18 18.63
CA GLU A 178 -3.49 2.11 20.01
C GLU A 178 -3.83 3.38 20.81
N ALA A 179 -3.68 4.56 20.22
CA ALA A 179 -3.90 5.83 20.92
C ALA A 179 -5.38 6.10 21.21
N TYR A 180 -6.27 5.70 20.30
CA TYR A 180 -7.71 5.98 20.40
C TYR A 180 -8.54 4.72 20.71
N HIS A 181 -7.89 3.57 20.95
CA HIS A 181 -8.56 2.30 21.25
C HIS A 181 -9.62 1.92 20.21
N LEU A 182 -9.25 2.07 18.93
CA LEU A 182 -10.18 1.80 17.82
C LEU A 182 -10.59 0.33 17.79
N SER A 183 -11.87 0.08 17.55
CA SER A 183 -12.36 -1.26 17.29
C SER A 183 -11.95 -1.73 15.89
N GLU A 184 -11.92 -3.05 15.66
CA GLU A 184 -11.66 -3.61 14.32
C GLU A 184 -12.63 -3.03 13.28
N GLU A 185 -13.88 -2.86 13.63
CA GLU A 185 -14.89 -2.29 12.73
C GLU A 185 -14.52 -0.86 12.30
N GLN A 186 -14.08 -0.01 13.23
CA GLN A 186 -13.61 1.35 12.91
C GLN A 186 -12.38 1.32 12.01
N VAL A 187 -11.43 0.42 12.30
CA VAL A 187 -10.24 0.22 11.47
C VAL A 187 -10.61 -0.16 10.03
N LEU A 188 -11.49 -1.13 9.85
CA LEU A 188 -11.92 -1.58 8.52
C LEU A 188 -12.68 -0.49 7.77
N ARG A 189 -13.55 0.28 8.43
CA ARG A 189 -14.21 1.45 7.84
C ARG A 189 -13.21 2.52 7.40
N GLY A 190 -12.20 2.78 8.23
CA GLY A 190 -11.10 3.68 7.86
C GLY A 190 -10.35 3.18 6.62
N LEU A 191 -10.01 1.88 6.55
CA LEU A 191 -9.37 1.28 5.38
C LEU A 191 -10.22 1.40 4.11
N ALA A 192 -11.54 1.24 4.22
CA ALA A 192 -12.47 1.45 3.10
C ALA A 192 -12.39 2.89 2.58
N ILE A 193 -12.40 3.89 3.48
CA ILE A 193 -12.26 5.31 3.13
C ILE A 193 -10.89 5.59 2.50
N GLY A 194 -9.82 5.06 3.09
CA GLY A 194 -8.47 5.19 2.53
C GLY A 194 -8.38 4.60 1.11
N GLY A 195 -8.94 3.40 0.90
CA GLY A 195 -9.03 2.76 -0.40
C GLY A 195 -9.79 3.57 -1.44
N LEU A 196 -10.93 4.17 -1.03
CA LEU A 196 -11.72 5.07 -1.88
C LEU A 196 -10.89 6.27 -2.37
N VAL A 197 -10.15 6.92 -1.45
CA VAL A 197 -9.26 8.04 -1.81
C VAL A 197 -8.15 7.58 -2.75
N GLY A 198 -7.55 6.41 -2.51
CA GLY A 198 -6.55 5.82 -3.40
C GLY A 198 -7.09 5.56 -4.80
N ASN A 199 -8.31 5.05 -4.92
CA ASN A 199 -8.99 4.82 -6.20
C ASN A 199 -9.25 6.14 -6.95
N LEU A 200 -9.68 7.19 -6.24
CA LEU A 200 -9.87 8.52 -6.85
C LEU A 200 -8.55 9.10 -7.38
N ILE A 201 -7.46 8.96 -6.63
CA ILE A 201 -6.14 9.42 -7.08
C ILE A 201 -5.68 8.61 -8.29
N LYS A 202 -5.80 7.29 -8.25
CA LYS A 202 -5.45 6.40 -9.37
C LYS A 202 -6.23 6.73 -10.64
N HIS A 203 -7.51 7.11 -10.49
CA HIS A 203 -8.39 7.43 -11.62
C HIS A 203 -8.07 8.80 -12.24
N ASN A 204 -7.83 9.82 -11.42
CA ASN A 204 -7.68 11.20 -11.88
C ASN A 204 -6.21 11.63 -12.12
N ALA A 205 -5.26 10.83 -11.62
CA ALA A 205 -3.83 11.07 -11.72
C ALA A 205 -3.08 9.74 -11.87
N THR A 206 -1.98 9.58 -11.17
CA THR A 206 -1.25 8.30 -11.08
C THR A 206 -0.77 8.03 -9.66
N ILE A 207 -0.70 6.75 -9.30
CA ILE A 207 -0.04 6.27 -8.09
C ILE A 207 1.33 5.67 -8.40
N SER A 208 1.72 5.63 -9.67
CA SER A 208 2.95 4.98 -10.13
C SER A 208 4.17 5.88 -9.93
N GLY A 209 5.19 5.40 -9.21
CA GLY A 209 6.48 6.08 -9.11
C GLY A 209 7.22 6.18 -10.44
N ALA A 210 6.96 5.27 -11.39
CA ALA A 210 7.55 5.32 -12.73
C ALA A 210 6.99 6.46 -13.58
N GLU A 211 5.72 6.85 -13.35
CA GLU A 211 5.05 7.93 -14.08
C GLU A 211 5.15 9.28 -13.36
N GLY A 212 4.77 9.31 -12.08
CA GLY A 212 4.66 10.53 -11.28
C GLY A 212 5.80 10.74 -10.27
N GLY A 213 6.79 9.83 -10.25
CA GLY A 213 7.89 9.87 -9.28
C GLY A 213 7.46 9.48 -7.86
N CYS A 214 8.42 9.47 -6.94
CA CYS A 214 8.18 9.11 -5.53
C CYS A 214 7.12 10.00 -4.86
N GLN A 215 6.94 11.23 -5.32
CA GLN A 215 5.92 12.14 -4.80
C GLN A 215 4.50 11.64 -5.06
N ALA A 216 4.24 11.00 -6.21
CA ALA A 216 2.94 10.41 -6.51
C ALA A 216 2.64 9.23 -5.55
N GLU A 217 3.62 8.40 -5.25
CA GLU A 217 3.47 7.29 -4.31
C GLU A 217 3.19 7.77 -2.88
N ILE A 218 4.11 8.56 -2.34
CA ILE A 218 4.02 9.05 -0.95
C ILE A 218 2.85 10.02 -0.77
N GLY A 219 2.62 10.93 -1.72
CA GLY A 219 1.49 11.87 -1.68
C GLY A 219 0.15 11.14 -1.67
N SER A 220 0.01 10.09 -2.48
CA SER A 220 -1.19 9.25 -2.50
C SER A 220 -1.41 8.55 -1.16
N ALA A 221 -0.37 7.88 -0.62
CA ALA A 221 -0.45 7.20 0.66
C ALA A 221 -0.77 8.16 1.82
N CYS A 222 -0.16 9.35 1.84
CA CYS A 222 -0.45 10.37 2.83
C CYS A 222 -1.89 10.90 2.72
N SER A 223 -2.41 11.08 1.51
CA SER A 223 -3.81 11.49 1.30
C SER A 223 -4.80 10.43 1.80
N MET A 224 -4.52 9.15 1.49
CA MET A 224 -5.29 8.01 1.99
C MET A 224 -5.27 7.97 3.53
N ALA A 225 -4.08 8.03 4.12
CA ALA A 225 -3.89 8.01 5.57
C ALA A 225 -4.56 9.21 6.27
N SER A 226 -4.49 10.41 5.67
CA SER A 226 -5.13 11.60 6.22
C SER A 226 -6.66 11.47 6.25
N ALA A 227 -7.27 10.93 5.19
CA ALA A 227 -8.70 10.69 5.16
C ALA A 227 -9.14 9.67 6.22
N MET A 228 -8.36 8.61 6.42
CA MET A 228 -8.58 7.64 7.51
C MET A 228 -8.45 8.30 8.89
N ALA A 229 -7.39 9.09 9.11
CA ALA A 229 -7.16 9.75 10.39
C ALA A 229 -8.30 10.72 10.75
N VAL A 230 -8.82 11.47 9.79
CA VAL A 230 -9.99 12.36 10.00
C VAL A 230 -11.24 11.55 10.38
N TYR A 231 -11.43 10.38 9.79
CA TYR A 231 -12.55 9.50 10.17
C TYR A 231 -12.43 8.98 11.61
N PHE A 232 -11.21 8.76 12.11
CA PHE A 232 -10.99 8.26 13.48
C PHE A 232 -11.12 9.32 14.56
N LEU A 233 -11.06 10.62 14.22
CA LEU A 233 -11.16 11.76 15.14
C LEU A 233 -12.58 12.29 15.24
#